data_b08778d7bf848e4cbff3105eb731c44c
#
_entry.id   b08778d7bf848e4cbff3105eb731c44c
#
_cell.length_a   1.000
_cell.length_b   1.000
_cell.length_c   1.000
_cell.angle_alpha   90.00
_cell.angle_beta   90.00
_cell.angle_gamma   90.00
#
_symmetry.space_group_name_H-M   'P 1'
#
loop_
_entity.id
_entity.type
_entity.pdbx_description
1 polymer ?
#
loop_
_entity_poly.entity_id
_entity_poly.type
_entity_poly.pdbx_seq_one_letter_code
_entity_poly.pdbx_strand_id
1 'polypeptide(L)'
;MVDAASGAVGSVVGQLALARGCKVVGIAGGVEKCNYVVKELGFNTCLDHRASDFKDQLKAALPNGIDCLFENVGGEILENLLLLMNPFSRIALCGLVSEYNVNPYGNRSLRSILINRIKFQGFIVTDKPDTWPAIIEELKRAYLDGHLKYKLSQVEGIKNAPTALIGLLKGENFGKQVVKL
;
A
#
# COMPACT_ATOMS: atom_id res chain seq x y z
N MET A 1 0.52 8.82 -1.40
CA MET A 1 -0.59 7.89 -1.15
C MET A 1 -0.09 6.47 -1.19
N VAL A 2 -0.52 5.62 -0.27
CA VAL A 2 -0.13 4.21 -0.22
C VAL A 2 -1.37 3.39 0.16
N ASP A 3 -1.76 2.45 -0.68
CA ASP A 3 -2.79 1.47 -0.33
C ASP A 3 -2.21 0.22 0.34
N ALA A 4 -3.05 -0.69 0.85
CA ALA A 4 -2.63 -1.78 1.72
C ALA A 4 -1.60 -1.33 2.79
N ALA A 5 -1.81 -0.12 3.35
CA ALA A 5 -0.84 0.60 4.17
C ALA A 5 -0.42 -0.12 5.46
N SER A 6 -1.23 -1.05 5.97
CA SER A 6 -0.91 -1.88 7.14
C SER A 6 -0.17 -3.19 6.77
N GLY A 7 -0.01 -3.48 5.46
CA GLY A 7 0.61 -4.70 4.96
C GLY A 7 2.14 -4.66 4.95
N ALA A 8 2.76 -5.77 4.56
CA ALA A 8 4.22 -5.93 4.58
C ALA A 8 4.97 -4.90 3.72
N VAL A 9 4.42 -4.54 2.56
CA VAL A 9 5.03 -3.58 1.63
C VAL A 9 4.57 -2.16 1.94
N GLY A 10 3.26 -1.92 2.01
CA GLY A 10 2.70 -0.58 2.19
C GLY A 10 3.18 0.11 3.47
N SER A 11 3.34 -0.64 4.57
CA SER A 11 3.85 -0.10 5.83
C SER A 11 5.29 0.41 5.71
N VAL A 12 6.14 -0.29 4.99
CA VAL A 12 7.54 0.12 4.75
C VAL A 12 7.59 1.34 3.83
N VAL A 13 6.88 1.29 2.71
CA VAL A 13 6.84 2.38 1.72
C VAL A 13 6.41 3.70 2.35
N GLY A 14 5.35 3.68 3.16
CA GLY A 14 4.86 4.89 3.79
C GLY A 14 5.85 5.50 4.79
N GLN A 15 6.48 4.67 5.61
CA GLN A 15 7.52 5.13 6.56
C GLN A 15 8.73 5.70 5.83
N LEU A 16 9.19 5.07 4.74
CA LEU A 16 10.27 5.61 3.92
C LEU A 16 9.89 6.94 3.25
N ALA A 17 8.63 7.10 2.85
CA ALA A 17 8.13 8.36 2.30
C ALA A 17 8.08 9.46 3.37
N LEU A 18 7.63 9.14 4.60
CA LEU A 18 7.66 10.07 5.74
C LEU A 18 9.09 10.52 6.06
N ALA A 19 10.05 9.59 6.11
CA ALA A 19 11.46 9.90 6.35
C ALA A 19 12.06 10.84 5.28
N ARG A 20 11.44 10.88 4.09
CA ARG A 20 11.80 11.82 3.01
C ARG A 20 10.94 13.10 2.99
N GLY A 21 10.22 13.39 4.06
CA GLY A 21 9.43 14.60 4.22
C GLY A 21 8.09 14.62 3.45
N CYS A 22 7.62 13.47 2.95
CA CYS A 22 6.33 13.41 2.27
C CYS A 22 5.17 13.45 3.27
N LYS A 23 4.06 14.07 2.88
CA LYS A 23 2.76 13.85 3.53
C LYS A 23 2.20 12.52 3.03
N VAL A 24 1.97 11.58 3.94
CA VAL A 24 1.55 10.22 3.58
C VAL A 24 0.13 9.94 4.07
N VAL A 25 -0.74 9.58 3.13
CA VAL A 25 -2.09 9.08 3.41
C VAL A 25 -2.13 7.59 3.06
N GLY A 26 -2.61 6.76 4.00
CA GLY A 26 -2.77 5.33 3.83
C GLY A 26 -4.20 4.90 3.53
N ILE A 27 -4.37 3.72 2.94
CA ILE A 27 -5.63 2.99 2.89
C ILE A 27 -5.40 1.62 3.50
N ALA A 28 -6.29 1.20 4.41
CA ALA A 28 -6.28 -0.13 5.01
C ALA A 28 -7.71 -0.66 5.20
N GLY A 29 -7.87 -1.90 5.59
CA GLY A 29 -9.19 -2.49 5.84
C GLY A 29 -9.48 -2.62 7.34
N GLY A 30 -10.38 -1.79 7.84
CA GLY A 30 -10.83 -1.77 9.23
C GLY A 30 -10.12 -0.72 10.09
N VAL A 31 -10.87 -0.21 11.05
CA VAL A 31 -10.47 0.90 11.95
C VAL A 31 -9.20 0.56 12.73
N GLU A 32 -9.03 -0.68 13.18
CA GLU A 32 -7.85 -1.10 13.94
C GLU A 32 -6.56 -0.94 13.13
N LYS A 33 -6.59 -1.38 11.85
CA LYS A 33 -5.44 -1.24 10.94
C LYS A 33 -5.15 0.23 10.64
N CYS A 34 -6.18 1.03 10.40
CA CYS A 34 -6.01 2.47 10.19
C CYS A 34 -5.40 3.17 11.41
N ASN A 35 -5.87 2.83 12.61
CA ASN A 35 -5.28 3.36 13.86
C ASN A 35 -3.81 2.99 14.02
N TYR A 36 -3.43 1.75 13.72
CA TYR A 36 -2.03 1.33 13.74
C TYR A 36 -1.18 2.11 12.74
N VAL A 37 -1.66 2.27 11.52
CA VAL A 37 -0.95 3.02 10.46
C VAL A 37 -0.68 4.46 10.88
N VAL A 38 -1.64 5.11 11.55
CA VAL A 38 -1.47 6.50 12.02
C VAL A 38 -0.63 6.55 13.29
N LYS A 39 -0.98 5.78 14.33
CA LYS A 39 -0.40 5.93 15.66
C LYS A 39 0.99 5.31 15.78
N GLU A 40 1.20 4.16 15.12
CA GLU A 40 2.46 3.41 15.24
C GLU A 40 3.43 3.68 14.09
N LEU A 41 2.90 3.77 12.85
CA LEU A 41 3.74 3.99 11.67
C LEU A 41 3.90 5.47 11.32
N GLY A 42 3.13 6.38 11.97
CA GLY A 42 3.28 7.82 11.84
C GLY A 42 2.67 8.43 10.56
N PHE A 43 1.84 7.71 9.82
CA PHE A 43 1.17 8.28 8.65
C PHE A 43 0.28 9.46 9.07
N ASN A 44 0.18 10.47 8.21
CA ASN A 44 -0.64 11.65 8.50
C ASN A 44 -2.13 11.30 8.62
N THR A 45 -2.59 10.32 7.84
CA THR A 45 -3.99 9.83 7.85
C THR A 45 -4.02 8.41 7.30
N CYS A 46 -5.00 7.62 7.72
CA CYS A 46 -5.31 6.33 7.09
C CYS A 46 -6.83 6.16 6.99
N LEU A 47 -7.30 5.76 5.82
CA LEU A 47 -8.71 5.62 5.48
C LEU A 47 -9.09 4.14 5.45
N ASP A 48 -10.26 3.82 6.04
CA ASP A 48 -10.83 2.49 5.97
C ASP A 48 -11.63 2.33 4.67
N HIS A 49 -11.13 1.52 3.74
CA HIS A 49 -11.82 1.28 2.46
C HIS A 49 -13.14 0.53 2.61
N ARG A 50 -13.45 0.00 3.81
CA ARG A 50 -14.71 -0.70 4.11
C ARG A 50 -15.79 0.26 4.62
N ALA A 51 -15.44 1.50 4.93
CA ALA A 51 -16.40 2.50 5.39
C ALA A 51 -17.37 2.87 4.27
N SER A 52 -18.65 3.03 4.62
CA SER A 52 -19.70 3.37 3.64
C SER A 52 -19.50 4.72 2.96
N ASP A 53 -18.82 5.64 3.64
CA ASP A 53 -18.48 6.99 3.18
C ASP A 53 -17.03 7.14 2.72
N PHE A 54 -16.35 6.01 2.42
CA PHE A 54 -14.93 5.99 2.03
C PHE A 54 -14.58 6.99 0.92
N LYS A 55 -15.44 7.11 -0.11
CA LYS A 55 -15.20 8.02 -1.24
C LYS A 55 -15.20 9.50 -0.82
N ASP A 56 -16.04 9.86 0.13
CA ASP A 56 -16.10 11.23 0.65
C ASP A 56 -14.92 11.49 1.60
N GLN A 57 -14.59 10.54 2.46
CA GLN A 57 -13.38 10.61 3.29
C GLN A 57 -12.12 10.74 2.43
N LEU A 58 -12.04 10.03 1.30
CA LEU A 58 -10.91 10.09 0.38
C LEU A 58 -10.71 11.49 -0.18
N LYS A 59 -11.79 12.14 -0.65
CA LYS A 59 -11.74 13.54 -1.13
C LYS A 59 -11.35 14.53 -0.04
N ALA A 60 -11.91 14.35 1.17
CA ALA A 60 -11.61 15.23 2.31
C ALA A 60 -10.14 15.09 2.78
N ALA A 61 -9.57 13.89 2.75
CA ALA A 61 -8.19 13.66 3.15
C ALA A 61 -7.16 14.16 2.12
N LEU A 62 -7.57 14.31 0.86
CA LEU A 62 -6.73 14.65 -0.28
C LEU A 62 -7.17 15.95 -0.98
N PRO A 63 -7.32 17.08 -0.25
CA PRO A 63 -7.80 18.34 -0.84
C PRO A 63 -6.88 18.89 -1.92
N ASN A 64 -5.60 18.53 -1.90
CA ASN A 64 -4.59 18.94 -2.88
C ASN A 64 -4.28 17.84 -3.92
N GLY A 65 -5.07 16.77 -3.98
CA GLY A 65 -4.84 15.64 -4.87
C GLY A 65 -3.67 14.74 -4.47
N ILE A 66 -3.23 13.91 -5.41
CA ILE A 66 -2.19 12.88 -5.22
C ILE A 66 -1.05 13.13 -6.21
N ASP A 67 0.17 13.35 -5.71
CA ASP A 67 1.38 13.49 -6.53
C ASP A 67 2.05 12.15 -6.82
N CYS A 68 2.04 11.25 -5.81
CA CYS A 68 2.62 9.91 -5.92
C CYS A 68 1.69 8.87 -5.28
N LEU A 69 1.45 7.79 -6.01
CA LEU A 69 0.72 6.61 -5.54
C LEU A 69 1.64 5.39 -5.61
N PHE A 70 1.72 4.66 -4.49
CA PHE A 70 2.28 3.31 -4.46
C PHE A 70 1.12 2.33 -4.39
N GLU A 71 0.93 1.58 -5.47
CA GLU A 71 -0.27 0.78 -5.74
C GLU A 71 -0.01 -0.71 -5.53
N ASN A 72 -0.82 -1.35 -4.67
CA ASN A 72 -0.76 -2.78 -4.38
C ASN A 72 -2.08 -3.52 -4.62
N VAL A 73 -3.20 -2.80 -4.73
CA VAL A 73 -4.55 -3.36 -4.58
C VAL A 73 -5.29 -3.51 -5.90
N GLY A 74 -5.31 -2.48 -6.72
CA GLY A 74 -6.11 -2.46 -7.95
C GLY A 74 -7.60 -2.19 -7.74
N GLY A 75 -8.40 -2.62 -8.69
CA GLY A 75 -9.85 -2.61 -8.62
C GLY A 75 -10.47 -1.23 -8.42
N GLU A 76 -11.58 -1.19 -7.66
CA GLU A 76 -12.32 0.04 -7.39
C GLU A 76 -11.49 1.08 -6.59
N ILE A 77 -10.56 0.63 -5.76
CA ILE A 77 -9.69 1.55 -5.01
C ILE A 77 -8.84 2.35 -5.99
N LEU A 78 -8.11 1.68 -6.89
CA LEU A 78 -7.31 2.35 -7.91
C LEU A 78 -8.17 3.27 -8.79
N GLU A 79 -9.37 2.83 -9.18
CA GLU A 79 -10.29 3.65 -9.98
C GLU A 79 -10.62 4.98 -9.30
N ASN A 80 -10.92 4.96 -8.00
CA ASN A 80 -11.20 6.18 -7.23
C ASN A 80 -9.95 7.06 -7.07
N LEU A 81 -8.77 6.45 -6.85
CA LEU A 81 -7.51 7.19 -6.70
C LEU A 81 -7.09 7.90 -7.99
N LEU A 82 -7.31 7.28 -9.16
CA LEU A 82 -7.02 7.90 -10.46
C LEU A 82 -7.75 9.22 -10.70
N LEU A 83 -8.95 9.38 -10.11
CA LEU A 83 -9.73 10.62 -10.20
C LEU A 83 -9.13 11.79 -9.39
N LEU A 84 -8.26 11.48 -8.43
CA LEU A 84 -7.63 12.45 -7.53
C LEU A 84 -6.15 12.69 -7.84
N MET A 85 -5.62 12.06 -8.89
CA MET A 85 -4.22 12.23 -9.29
C MET A 85 -3.97 13.61 -9.90
N ASN A 86 -2.92 14.25 -9.45
CA ASN A 86 -2.47 15.55 -9.97
C ASN A 86 -1.86 15.44 -11.38
N PRO A 87 -1.82 16.54 -12.14
CA PRO A 87 -1.05 16.58 -13.38
C PRO A 87 0.42 16.21 -13.14
N PHE A 88 0.97 15.36 -14.03
CA PHE A 88 2.36 14.85 -13.99
C PHE A 88 2.69 14.00 -12.75
N SER A 89 1.68 13.52 -12.05
CA SER A 89 1.83 12.58 -10.92
C SER A 89 2.38 11.23 -11.37
N ARG A 90 2.73 10.39 -10.40
CA ARG A 90 3.38 9.09 -10.64
C ARG A 90 2.67 7.98 -9.89
N ILE A 91 2.51 6.84 -10.55
CA ILE A 91 2.03 5.60 -9.95
C ILE A 91 3.10 4.53 -10.10
N ALA A 92 3.57 4.03 -8.97
CA ALA A 92 4.41 2.84 -8.90
C ALA A 92 3.49 1.63 -8.67
N LEU A 93 3.25 0.83 -9.72
CA LEU A 93 2.39 -0.34 -9.66
C LEU A 93 3.20 -1.55 -9.20
N CYS A 94 3.00 -1.92 -7.94
CA CYS A 94 3.64 -3.05 -7.29
C CYS A 94 2.78 -4.32 -7.33
N GLY A 95 1.46 -4.18 -7.28
CA GLY A 95 0.54 -5.32 -7.27
C GLY A 95 -0.90 -4.93 -7.53
N LEU A 96 -1.72 -5.94 -7.77
CA LEU A 96 -3.17 -5.85 -8.01
C LEU A 96 -3.88 -6.95 -7.19
N VAL A 97 -3.63 -6.98 -5.86
CA VAL A 97 -4.02 -8.11 -5.01
C VAL A 97 -5.54 -8.37 -5.01
N SER A 98 -6.35 -7.37 -5.25
CA SER A 98 -7.81 -7.53 -5.35
C SER A 98 -8.25 -8.30 -6.59
N GLU A 99 -7.37 -8.45 -7.59
CA GLU A 99 -7.69 -9.07 -8.88
C GLU A 99 -7.09 -10.47 -9.06
N TYR A 100 -6.32 -10.99 -8.08
CA TYR A 100 -5.61 -12.27 -8.24
C TYR A 100 -6.51 -13.50 -8.36
N ASN A 101 -7.72 -13.46 -7.80
CA ASN A 101 -8.63 -14.61 -7.78
C ASN A 101 -10.02 -14.30 -8.37
N VAL A 102 -10.14 -13.21 -9.09
CA VAL A 102 -11.40 -12.78 -9.71
C VAL A 102 -11.15 -12.33 -11.16
N ASN A 103 -12.21 -12.12 -11.91
CA ASN A 103 -12.08 -11.51 -13.23
C ASN A 103 -11.45 -10.12 -13.11
N PRO A 104 -10.54 -9.75 -14.03
CA PRO A 104 -9.91 -8.44 -14.03
C PRO A 104 -10.94 -7.31 -13.96
N TYR A 105 -10.65 -6.32 -13.12
CA TYR A 105 -11.52 -5.16 -12.96
C TYR A 105 -11.38 -4.22 -14.18
N GLY A 106 -12.52 -3.92 -14.81
CA GLY A 106 -12.55 -2.97 -15.94
C GLY A 106 -12.48 -1.53 -15.45
N ASN A 107 -11.28 -1.00 -15.26
CA ASN A 107 -11.09 0.37 -14.76
C ASN A 107 -11.63 1.41 -15.73
N ARG A 108 -12.57 2.26 -15.28
CA ARG A 108 -13.25 3.29 -16.08
C ARG A 108 -12.55 4.65 -16.00
N SER A 109 -11.58 4.81 -15.13
CA SER A 109 -10.88 6.08 -14.87
C SER A 109 -9.56 6.21 -15.63
N LEU A 110 -9.26 5.33 -16.60
CA LEU A 110 -8.05 5.40 -17.43
C LEU A 110 -7.88 6.73 -18.16
N ARG A 111 -8.98 7.41 -18.46
CA ARG A 111 -8.95 8.76 -19.05
C ARG A 111 -8.16 9.75 -18.19
N SER A 112 -8.14 9.58 -16.87
CA SER A 112 -7.37 10.43 -15.95
C SER A 112 -5.86 10.35 -16.23
N ILE A 113 -5.36 9.18 -16.63
CA ILE A 113 -3.95 8.96 -16.98
C ILE A 113 -3.55 9.87 -18.14
N LEU A 114 -4.39 9.91 -19.17
CA LEU A 114 -4.16 10.77 -20.36
C LEU A 114 -4.26 12.25 -19.99
N ILE A 115 -5.37 12.66 -19.34
CA ILE A 115 -5.65 14.08 -19.07
C ILE A 115 -4.59 14.67 -18.13
N ASN A 116 -4.21 13.94 -17.09
CA ASN A 116 -3.24 14.38 -16.11
C ASN A 116 -1.79 14.01 -16.47
N ARG A 117 -1.54 13.39 -17.64
CA ARG A 117 -0.19 12.95 -18.07
C ARG A 117 0.51 12.18 -16.97
N ILE A 118 -0.22 11.23 -16.33
CA ILE A 118 0.27 10.44 -15.22
C ILE A 118 1.32 9.44 -15.73
N LYS A 119 2.47 9.37 -15.07
CA LYS A 119 3.42 8.29 -15.28
C LYS A 119 2.97 7.05 -14.49
N PHE A 120 2.37 6.10 -15.19
CA PHE A 120 1.92 4.81 -14.62
C PHE A 120 2.94 3.73 -14.99
N GLN A 121 3.65 3.19 -14.00
CA GLN A 121 4.75 2.24 -14.25
C GLN A 121 4.69 1.04 -13.32
N GLY A 122 4.55 -0.16 -13.91
CA GLY A 122 4.75 -1.44 -13.22
C GLY A 122 6.24 -1.73 -13.01
N PHE A 123 6.54 -2.52 -12.00
CA PHE A 123 7.87 -3.04 -11.73
C PHE A 123 7.79 -4.36 -10.96
N ILE A 124 8.82 -5.17 -11.09
CA ILE A 124 9.01 -6.39 -10.32
C ILE A 124 10.31 -6.28 -9.53
N VAL A 125 10.33 -6.78 -8.30
CA VAL A 125 11.50 -6.67 -7.40
C VAL A 125 12.80 -7.21 -8.02
N THR A 126 12.70 -8.17 -8.94
CA THR A 126 13.84 -8.78 -9.63
C THR A 126 14.36 -7.97 -10.83
N ASP A 127 13.73 -6.86 -11.21
CA ASP A 127 14.15 -6.09 -12.39
C ASP A 127 15.55 -5.47 -12.26
N LYS A 128 15.96 -5.17 -11.02
CA LYS A 128 17.24 -4.49 -10.74
C LYS A 128 17.98 -5.12 -9.57
N PRO A 129 18.47 -6.36 -9.68
CA PRO A 129 19.14 -7.07 -8.59
C PRO A 129 20.39 -6.35 -8.08
N ASP A 130 21.10 -5.62 -8.94
CA ASP A 130 22.30 -4.87 -8.57
C ASP A 130 22.04 -3.75 -7.54
N THR A 131 20.80 -3.29 -7.42
CA THR A 131 20.41 -2.28 -6.42
C THR A 131 20.12 -2.86 -5.04
N TRP A 132 19.93 -4.17 -4.92
CA TRP A 132 19.52 -4.82 -3.67
C TRP A 132 20.46 -4.58 -2.49
N PRO A 133 21.78 -4.71 -2.63
CA PRO A 133 22.68 -4.51 -1.50
C PRO A 133 22.51 -3.12 -0.85
N ALA A 134 22.42 -2.07 -1.68
CA ALA A 134 22.22 -0.71 -1.19
C ALA A 134 20.88 -0.50 -0.53
N ILE A 135 19.80 -1.07 -1.12
CA ILE A 135 18.44 -0.98 -0.59
C ILE A 135 18.32 -1.73 0.74
N ILE A 136 18.89 -2.94 0.84
CA ILE A 136 18.89 -3.74 2.06
C ILE A 136 19.62 -3.00 3.18
N GLU A 137 20.74 -2.38 2.89
CA GLU A 137 21.49 -1.60 3.90
C GLU A 137 20.72 -0.34 4.34
N GLU A 138 20.02 0.34 3.43
CA GLU A 138 19.15 1.47 3.77
C GLU A 138 18.01 1.03 4.70
N LEU A 139 17.32 -0.08 4.37
CA LEU A 139 16.24 -0.63 5.19
C LEU A 139 16.73 -1.06 6.58
N LYS A 140 17.90 -1.70 6.63
CA LYS A 140 18.54 -2.11 7.88
C LYS A 140 18.87 -0.92 8.78
N ARG A 141 19.43 0.15 8.23
CA ARG A 141 19.69 1.40 8.97
C ARG A 141 18.39 1.99 9.50
N ALA A 142 17.39 2.17 8.63
CA ALA A 142 16.09 2.71 9.03
C ALA A 142 15.46 1.91 10.18
N TYR A 143 15.61 0.58 10.18
CA TYR A 143 15.14 -0.28 11.24
C TYR A 143 15.94 -0.10 12.54
N LEU A 144 17.28 -0.12 12.47
CA LEU A 144 18.15 0.01 13.64
C LEU A 144 18.03 1.40 14.31
N ASP A 145 17.80 2.44 13.50
CA ASP A 145 17.59 3.81 13.96
C ASP A 145 16.17 4.05 14.49
N GLY A 146 15.30 3.03 14.49
CA GLY A 146 13.92 3.12 14.98
C GLY A 146 12.95 3.88 14.04
N HIS A 147 13.38 4.20 12.84
CA HIS A 147 12.58 4.89 11.82
C HIS A 147 11.68 3.94 11.01
N LEU A 148 11.91 2.64 11.11
CA LEU A 148 11.13 1.61 10.44
C LEU A 148 10.59 0.60 11.45
N LYS A 149 9.29 0.59 11.61
CA LYS A 149 8.56 -0.38 12.43
C LYS A 149 7.89 -1.41 11.54
N TYR A 150 7.73 -2.63 12.02
CA TYR A 150 6.98 -3.67 11.33
C TYR A 150 6.10 -4.47 12.30
N LYS A 151 5.10 -5.12 11.77
CA LYS A 151 4.23 -6.05 12.50
C LYS A 151 4.16 -7.37 11.76
N LEU A 152 4.14 -8.46 12.51
CA LEU A 152 4.00 -9.83 11.99
C LEU A 152 2.64 -10.40 12.40
N SER A 153 1.96 -11.05 11.44
CA SER A 153 0.92 -12.02 11.71
C SER A 153 1.55 -13.40 11.56
N GLN A 154 1.65 -14.15 12.64
CA GLN A 154 2.33 -15.42 12.67
C GLN A 154 1.35 -16.57 12.90
N VAL A 155 1.49 -17.62 12.11
CA VAL A 155 0.87 -18.93 12.36
C VAL A 155 1.98 -19.98 12.52
N GLU A 156 1.72 -21.03 13.28
CA GLU A 156 2.70 -22.10 13.52
C GLU A 156 2.41 -23.34 12.68
N GLY A 157 3.46 -23.95 12.18
CA GLY A 157 3.43 -25.20 11.44
C GLY A 157 3.06 -25.04 9.96
N ILE A 158 3.80 -25.75 9.11
CA ILE A 158 3.63 -25.71 7.64
C ILE A 158 2.21 -26.07 7.18
N LYS A 159 1.49 -26.90 7.94
CA LYS A 159 0.11 -27.29 7.62
C LYS A 159 -0.87 -26.10 7.59
N ASN A 160 -0.55 -25.02 8.28
CA ASN A 160 -1.36 -23.80 8.32
C ASN A 160 -1.02 -22.80 7.21
N ALA A 161 0.02 -23.03 6.40
CA ALA A 161 0.42 -22.13 5.32
C ALA A 161 -0.69 -21.88 4.28
N PRO A 162 -1.45 -22.87 3.80
CA PRO A 162 -2.55 -22.63 2.86
C PRO A 162 -3.65 -21.74 3.45
N THR A 163 -4.05 -21.99 4.70
CA THR A 163 -5.06 -21.17 5.39
C THR A 163 -4.57 -19.73 5.61
N ALA A 164 -3.31 -19.57 6.00
CA ALA A 164 -2.69 -18.25 6.16
C ALA A 164 -2.64 -17.46 4.84
N LEU A 165 -2.35 -18.12 3.72
CA LEU A 165 -2.37 -17.51 2.39
C LEU A 165 -3.79 -17.07 2.00
N ILE A 166 -4.80 -17.92 2.23
CA ILE A 166 -6.20 -17.60 1.96
C ILE A 166 -6.64 -16.40 2.80
N GLY A 167 -6.29 -16.37 4.09
CA GLY A 167 -6.59 -15.27 4.99
C GLY A 167 -5.89 -13.97 4.56
N LEU A 168 -4.64 -14.03 4.09
CA LEU A 168 -3.92 -12.89 3.54
C LEU A 168 -4.67 -12.28 2.34
N LEU A 169 -5.12 -13.11 1.40
CA LEU A 169 -5.86 -12.65 0.22
C LEU A 169 -7.25 -12.07 0.57
N LYS A 170 -7.80 -12.44 1.72
CA LYS A 170 -9.03 -11.84 2.30
C LYS A 170 -8.75 -10.60 3.17
N GLY A 171 -7.48 -10.24 3.35
CA GLY A 171 -7.07 -9.10 4.18
C GLY A 171 -7.24 -9.36 5.68
N GLU A 172 -7.17 -10.60 6.13
CA GLU A 172 -7.28 -10.98 7.55
C GLU A 172 -5.97 -10.77 8.31
N ASN A 173 -4.82 -10.79 7.60
CA ASN A 173 -3.51 -10.54 8.21
C ASN A 173 -3.35 -9.10 8.68
N PHE A 174 -2.50 -8.91 9.69
CA PHE A 174 -2.09 -7.60 10.16
C PHE A 174 -0.55 -7.49 10.08
N GLY A 175 -0.05 -6.67 9.18
CA GLY A 175 1.39 -6.64 8.86
C GLY A 175 1.81 -7.76 7.90
N LYS A 176 3.02 -8.27 8.07
CA LYS A 176 3.58 -9.36 7.27
C LYS A 176 3.06 -10.71 7.78
N GLN A 177 2.37 -11.46 6.93
CA GLN A 177 2.02 -12.86 7.24
C GLN A 177 3.26 -13.74 7.15
N VAL A 178 3.50 -14.52 8.18
CA VAL A 178 4.59 -15.50 8.26
C VAL A 178 4.09 -16.84 8.81
N VAL A 179 4.77 -17.91 8.45
CA VAL A 179 4.56 -19.26 9.00
C VAL A 179 5.85 -19.68 9.71
N LYS A 180 5.75 -19.96 10.99
CA LYS A 180 6.86 -20.52 11.76
C LYS A 180 6.84 -22.03 11.57
N LEU A 181 7.97 -22.61 11.15
CA LEU A 181 8.15 -24.04 10.92
C LEU A 181 8.46 -24.78 12.22
#